data_55a08a576c4239f83abd29b380a20f43
#
_entry.id   55a08a576c4239f83abd29b380a20f43
#
_cell.length_a   1.000
_cell.length_b   1.000
_cell.length_c   1.000
_cell.angle_alpha   90.00
_cell.angle_beta   90.00
_cell.angle_gamma   90.00
#
_symmetry.space_group_name_H-M   'P 1'
#
loop_
_entity.id
_entity.type
_entity.pdbx_description
1 polymer ?
#
loop_
_entity_poly.entity_id
_entity_poly.type
_entity_poly.pdbx_seq_one_letter_code
_entity_poly.pdbx_strand_id
1 'polypeptide(L)'
;MIDQILSDVKHRMDQAVTHANIELNKVRTGRANPEIFDSLVVDYYGSMTPLNQVSTISIPEPRLITLTPYEKTLIPIIEKAIMDANMGFTPGNNGTAVLVPVPSLSEERRQELNKFVHQLVEDGRVAVRNVRRDGIHNLHDLQKDGHVSEDIIKDNEQEIQKITDQNIEKLNNLQNDKEKEILEI
;
A
#
# COMPACT_ATOMS: atom_id res chain seq x y z
N MET A 1 4.54 -33.00 -10.22
CA MET A 1 5.82 -32.44 -9.73
C MET A 1 6.11 -31.08 -10.35
N ILE A 2 6.25 -30.95 -11.69
CA ILE A 2 6.49 -29.64 -12.35
C ILE A 2 5.40 -28.63 -12.03
N ASP A 3 4.13 -29.00 -12.19
CA ASP A 3 2.99 -28.12 -11.89
C ASP A 3 2.99 -27.60 -10.45
N GLN A 4 3.50 -28.40 -9.51
CA GLN A 4 3.65 -27.99 -8.11
C GLN A 4 4.74 -26.91 -7.97
N ILE A 5 5.88 -27.07 -8.67
CA ILE A 5 6.95 -26.08 -8.68
C ILE A 5 6.46 -24.76 -9.31
N LEU A 6 5.78 -24.83 -10.46
CA LEU A 6 5.21 -23.63 -11.10
C LEU A 6 4.17 -22.93 -10.22
N SER A 7 3.30 -23.72 -9.57
CA SER A 7 2.30 -23.19 -8.65
C SER A 7 2.93 -22.53 -7.43
N ASP A 8 3.96 -23.15 -6.82
CA ASP A 8 4.72 -22.60 -5.70
C ASP A 8 5.43 -21.29 -6.09
N VAL A 9 6.13 -21.30 -7.22
CA VAL A 9 6.81 -20.11 -7.76
C VAL A 9 5.84 -18.96 -7.96
N LYS A 10 4.70 -19.23 -8.62
CA LYS A 10 3.67 -18.21 -8.84
C LYS A 10 3.13 -17.66 -7.53
N HIS A 11 2.78 -18.55 -6.59
CA HIS A 11 2.25 -18.15 -5.28
C HIS A 11 3.25 -17.29 -4.50
N ARG A 12 4.51 -17.70 -4.42
CA ARG A 12 5.56 -16.95 -3.70
C ARG A 12 5.87 -15.60 -4.36
N MET A 13 5.84 -15.52 -5.70
CA MET A 13 6.03 -14.26 -6.42
C MET A 13 4.84 -13.30 -6.19
N ASP A 14 3.61 -13.81 -6.25
CA ASP A 14 2.41 -13.00 -5.95
C ASP A 14 2.41 -12.52 -4.49
N GLN A 15 2.88 -13.33 -3.54
CA GLN A 15 3.08 -12.92 -2.14
C GLN A 15 4.11 -11.79 -2.02
N ALA A 16 5.23 -11.86 -2.75
CA ALA A 16 6.25 -10.82 -2.74
C ALA A 16 5.69 -9.47 -3.26
N VAL A 17 4.89 -9.50 -4.32
CA VAL A 17 4.21 -8.31 -4.86
C VAL A 17 3.18 -7.78 -3.87
N THR A 18 2.38 -8.65 -3.26
CA THR A 18 1.39 -8.27 -2.25
C THR A 18 2.04 -7.62 -1.04
N HIS A 19 3.15 -8.18 -0.54
CA HIS A 19 3.91 -7.60 0.56
C HIS A 19 4.45 -6.21 0.20
N ALA A 20 5.05 -6.05 -0.98
CA ALA A 20 5.52 -4.76 -1.45
C ALA A 20 4.38 -3.73 -1.53
N ASN A 21 3.21 -4.11 -2.01
CA ASN A 21 2.03 -3.25 -2.07
C ASN A 21 1.55 -2.82 -0.67
N ILE A 22 1.51 -3.75 0.29
CA ILE A 22 1.15 -3.44 1.68
C ILE A 22 2.14 -2.42 2.28
N GLU A 23 3.44 -2.62 2.09
CA GLU A 23 4.47 -1.70 2.60
C GLU A 23 4.39 -0.32 1.91
N LEU A 24 4.14 -0.28 0.60
CA LEU A 24 3.92 0.98 -0.14
C LEU A 24 2.69 1.74 0.36
N ASN A 25 1.61 1.04 0.72
CA ASN A 25 0.39 1.67 1.25
C ASN A 25 0.59 2.28 2.64
N LYS A 26 1.56 1.81 3.42
CA LYS A 26 1.93 2.43 4.70
C LYS A 26 2.69 3.75 4.52
N VAL A 27 3.25 4.01 3.35
CA VAL A 27 3.98 5.24 3.06
C VAL A 27 2.99 6.40 2.97
N ARG A 28 3.09 7.35 3.90
CA ARG A 28 2.26 8.56 3.90
C ARG A 28 2.78 9.54 2.86
N THR A 29 2.06 9.68 1.76
CA THR A 29 2.44 10.52 0.62
C THR A 29 1.95 11.97 0.73
N GLY A 30 1.33 12.37 1.86
CA GLY A 30 0.71 13.68 2.01
C GLY A 30 -0.67 13.79 1.35
N ARG A 31 -1.17 12.72 0.74
CA ARG A 31 -2.54 12.63 0.24
C ARG A 31 -3.52 12.33 1.38
N ALA A 32 -4.68 12.94 1.31
CA ALA A 32 -5.76 12.65 2.24
C ALA A 32 -6.17 11.17 2.17
N ASN A 33 -6.15 10.48 3.32
CA ASN A 33 -6.64 9.10 3.44
C ASN A 33 -7.63 9.05 4.60
N PRO A 34 -8.87 8.59 4.38
CA PRO A 34 -9.89 8.50 5.43
C PRO A 34 -9.48 7.54 6.55
N GLU A 35 -8.71 6.50 6.26
CA GLU A 35 -8.23 5.51 7.23
C GLU A 35 -7.38 6.11 8.37
N ILE A 36 -6.85 7.32 8.18
CA ILE A 36 -6.10 8.05 9.22
C ILE A 36 -6.97 8.24 10.49
N PHE A 37 -8.27 8.36 10.31
CA PHE A 37 -9.23 8.59 11.40
C PHE A 37 -9.92 7.32 11.94
N ASP A 38 -9.61 6.14 11.41
CA ASP A 38 -10.25 4.88 11.85
C ASP A 38 -9.96 4.55 13.32
N SER A 39 -8.81 4.99 13.82
CA SER A 39 -8.43 4.81 15.22
C SER A 39 -8.94 5.91 16.15
N LEU A 40 -9.54 6.98 15.59
CA LEU A 40 -10.00 8.11 16.37
C LEU A 40 -11.40 7.84 16.94
N VAL A 41 -11.51 8.03 18.25
CA VAL A 41 -12.78 7.91 18.99
C VAL A 41 -13.16 9.26 19.55
N VAL A 42 -14.47 9.53 19.61
CA VAL A 42 -15.05 10.75 20.17
C VAL A 42 -16.07 10.41 21.24
N ASP A 43 -16.21 11.30 22.21
CA ASP A 43 -17.25 11.16 23.22
C ASP A 43 -18.62 11.50 22.61
N TYR A 44 -19.46 10.48 22.47
CA TYR A 44 -20.83 10.60 22.00
C TYR A 44 -21.78 10.19 23.13
N TYR A 45 -22.39 11.18 23.80
CA TYR A 45 -23.28 10.98 24.94
C TYR A 45 -22.70 10.11 26.07
N GLY A 46 -21.40 10.30 26.39
CA GLY A 46 -20.70 9.54 27.43
C GLY A 46 -20.16 8.17 26.98
N SER A 47 -20.27 7.85 25.68
CA SER A 47 -19.71 6.63 25.10
C SER A 47 -18.61 6.97 24.09
N MET A 48 -17.44 6.35 24.22
CA MET A 48 -16.34 6.50 23.27
C MET A 48 -16.70 5.76 21.97
N THR A 49 -17.04 6.51 20.93
CA THR A 49 -17.55 6.00 19.66
C THR A 49 -16.54 6.31 18.54
N PRO A 50 -16.24 5.34 17.65
CA PRO A 50 -15.39 5.57 16.47
C PRO A 50 -15.94 6.70 15.59
N LEU A 51 -15.06 7.54 15.06
CA LEU A 51 -15.43 8.72 14.28
C LEU A 51 -16.25 8.38 13.03
N ASN A 52 -15.97 7.24 12.39
CA ASN A 52 -16.71 6.76 11.22
C ASN A 52 -18.16 6.36 11.50
N GLN A 53 -18.55 6.18 12.77
CA GLN A 53 -19.92 5.87 13.18
C GLN A 53 -20.75 7.12 13.47
N VAL A 54 -20.13 8.26 13.73
CA VAL A 54 -20.80 9.52 14.10
C VAL A 54 -20.67 10.59 13.01
N SER A 55 -19.88 10.34 11.97
CA SER A 55 -19.66 11.27 10.86
C SER A 55 -19.44 10.54 9.54
N THR A 56 -19.75 11.22 8.44
CA THR A 56 -19.36 10.79 7.08
C THR A 56 -18.03 11.43 6.74
N ILE A 57 -17.06 10.60 6.33
CA ILE A 57 -15.74 11.05 5.90
C ILE A 57 -15.73 11.14 4.37
N SER A 58 -15.38 12.29 3.82
CA SER A 58 -15.24 12.52 2.39
C SER A 58 -13.94 13.25 2.07
N ILE A 59 -13.45 13.08 0.85
CA ILE A 59 -12.23 13.71 0.35
C ILE A 59 -12.60 14.47 -0.93
N PRO A 60 -13.11 15.70 -0.82
CA PRO A 60 -13.48 16.51 -1.98
C PRO A 60 -12.27 16.95 -2.79
N GLU A 61 -11.11 17.06 -2.16
CA GLU A 61 -9.84 17.45 -2.77
C GLU A 61 -8.70 16.54 -2.27
N PRO A 62 -7.62 16.36 -3.05
CA PRO A 62 -6.53 15.44 -2.71
C PRO A 62 -5.87 15.70 -1.35
N ARG A 63 -6.00 16.92 -0.83
CA ARG A 63 -5.40 17.39 0.43
C ARG A 63 -6.41 17.94 1.44
N LEU A 64 -7.68 17.63 1.26
CA LEU A 64 -8.73 18.08 2.18
C LEU A 64 -9.60 16.90 2.59
N ILE A 65 -9.63 16.62 3.88
CA ILE A 65 -10.57 15.66 4.47
C ILE A 65 -11.73 16.45 5.07
N THR A 66 -12.94 16.08 4.71
CA THR A 66 -14.17 16.67 5.25
C THR A 66 -14.89 15.63 6.09
N LEU A 67 -15.12 15.96 7.36
CA LEU A 67 -15.85 15.14 8.32
C LEU A 67 -17.20 15.81 8.55
N THR A 68 -18.26 15.23 8.01
CA THR A 68 -19.64 15.73 8.20
C THR A 68 -20.30 14.93 9.30
N PRO A 69 -20.41 15.45 10.52
CA PRO A 69 -21.08 14.77 11.60
C PRO A 69 -22.59 14.70 11.36
N TYR A 70 -23.21 13.66 11.85
CA TYR A 70 -24.69 13.52 11.79
C TYR A 70 -25.40 14.54 12.68
N GLU A 71 -24.72 15.01 13.73
CA GLU A 71 -25.20 16.05 14.63
C GLU A 71 -24.20 17.21 14.69
N LYS A 72 -24.68 18.43 14.50
CA LYS A 72 -23.83 19.65 14.52
C LYS A 72 -23.14 19.88 15.88
N THR A 73 -23.70 19.38 16.95
CA THR A 73 -23.12 19.45 18.30
C THR A 73 -21.80 18.73 18.45
N LEU A 74 -21.52 17.77 17.54
CA LEU A 74 -20.28 17.00 17.52
C LEU A 74 -19.10 17.74 16.88
N ILE A 75 -19.34 18.83 16.13
CA ILE A 75 -18.27 19.58 15.46
C ILE A 75 -17.13 19.96 16.41
N PRO A 76 -17.37 20.66 17.54
CA PRO A 76 -16.30 21.03 18.46
C PRO A 76 -15.65 19.83 19.16
N ILE A 77 -16.39 18.75 19.35
CA ILE A 77 -15.88 17.52 19.97
C ILE A 77 -14.91 16.83 19.01
N ILE A 78 -15.26 16.74 17.72
CA ILE A 78 -14.41 16.16 16.67
C ILE A 78 -13.14 16.99 16.47
N GLU A 79 -13.26 18.32 16.39
CA GLU A 79 -12.09 19.21 16.29
C GLU A 79 -11.12 19.00 17.46
N LYS A 80 -11.65 18.97 18.68
CA LYS A 80 -10.83 18.74 19.86
C LYS A 80 -10.17 17.37 19.83
N ALA A 81 -10.90 16.31 19.47
CA ALA A 81 -10.36 14.96 19.39
C ALA A 81 -9.22 14.85 18.37
N ILE A 82 -9.31 15.52 17.22
CA ILE A 82 -8.25 15.57 16.21
C ILE A 82 -7.01 16.32 16.75
N MET A 83 -7.21 17.42 17.46
CA MET A 83 -6.09 18.19 18.05
C MET A 83 -5.41 17.40 19.17
N ASP A 84 -6.18 16.77 20.05
CA ASP A 84 -5.67 15.99 21.18
C ASP A 84 -4.92 14.72 20.72
N ALA A 85 -5.27 14.17 19.55
CA ALA A 85 -4.58 13.04 18.96
C ALA A 85 -3.18 13.35 18.43
N ASN A 86 -2.76 14.62 18.40
CA ASN A 86 -1.43 15.07 17.95
C ASN A 86 -0.99 14.51 16.59
N MET A 87 -1.93 14.38 15.66
CA MET A 87 -1.69 13.82 14.33
C MET A 87 -1.04 14.81 13.35
N GLY A 88 -0.75 16.03 13.81
CA GLY A 88 -0.15 17.08 12.99
C GLY A 88 -1.15 17.80 12.09
N PHE A 89 -2.45 17.61 12.31
CA PHE A 89 -3.50 18.33 11.58
C PHE A 89 -4.03 19.52 12.38
N THR A 90 -4.42 20.55 11.65
CA THR A 90 -5.10 21.72 12.21
C THR A 90 -6.53 21.73 11.65
N PRO A 91 -7.50 21.15 12.36
CA PRO A 91 -8.89 21.14 11.92
C PRO A 91 -9.50 22.53 11.98
N GLY A 92 -10.41 22.81 11.06
CA GLY A 92 -11.30 23.96 11.06
C GLY A 92 -12.71 23.49 10.77
N ASN A 93 -13.71 24.39 10.84
CA ASN A 93 -15.07 24.04 10.46
C ASN A 93 -15.76 25.15 9.66
N ASN A 94 -16.80 24.78 8.92
CA ASN A 94 -17.66 25.71 8.19
C ASN A 94 -19.07 25.80 8.78
N GLY A 95 -19.27 25.34 10.02
CA GLY A 95 -20.56 25.30 10.71
C GLY A 95 -21.44 24.08 10.37
N THR A 96 -21.06 23.26 9.40
CA THR A 96 -21.76 22.02 9.02
C THR A 96 -20.84 20.81 8.99
N ALA A 97 -19.56 21.01 8.74
CA ALA A 97 -18.54 19.97 8.68
C ALA A 97 -17.21 20.44 9.24
N VAL A 98 -16.42 19.50 9.73
CA VAL A 98 -15.01 19.73 10.11
C VAL A 98 -14.15 19.54 8.88
N LEU A 99 -13.29 20.51 8.61
CA LEU A 99 -12.37 20.54 7.49
C LEU A 99 -10.96 20.29 8.01
N VAL A 100 -10.31 19.24 7.51
CA VAL A 100 -8.96 18.87 7.92
C VAL A 100 -8.03 18.99 6.70
N PRO A 101 -7.31 20.10 6.54
CA PRO A 101 -6.33 20.25 5.50
C PRO A 101 -5.10 19.39 5.81
N VAL A 102 -4.64 18.66 4.81
CA VAL A 102 -3.40 17.87 4.89
C VAL A 102 -2.25 18.76 4.42
N PRO A 103 -1.20 18.97 5.25
CA PRO A 103 -0.07 19.81 4.88
C PRO A 103 0.65 19.27 3.64
N SER A 104 1.15 20.18 2.78
CA SER A 104 1.98 19.79 1.64
C SER A 104 3.33 19.26 2.12
N LEU A 105 3.86 18.27 1.39
CA LEU A 105 5.23 17.81 1.59
C LEU A 105 6.22 18.88 1.10
N SER A 106 7.33 19.08 1.84
CA SER A 106 8.47 19.83 1.31
C SER A 106 9.14 19.04 0.17
N GLU A 107 9.85 19.75 -0.71
CA GLU A 107 10.58 19.12 -1.82
C GLU A 107 11.60 18.08 -1.30
N GLU A 108 12.30 18.38 -0.23
CA GLU A 108 13.24 17.45 0.43
C GLU A 108 12.53 16.17 0.88
N ARG A 109 11.34 16.33 1.49
CA ARG A 109 10.56 15.18 1.97
C ARG A 109 10.02 14.34 0.82
N ARG A 110 9.63 14.93 -0.30
CA ARG A 110 9.26 14.22 -1.53
C ARG A 110 10.40 13.37 -2.06
N GLN A 111 11.61 13.93 -2.11
CA GLN A 111 12.80 13.19 -2.55
C GLN A 111 13.15 12.02 -1.63
N GLU A 112 13.05 12.21 -0.32
CA GLU A 112 13.24 11.11 0.65
C GLU A 112 12.22 10.00 0.46
N LEU A 113 10.94 10.35 0.29
CA LEU A 113 9.86 9.38 0.07
C LEU A 113 10.06 8.63 -1.24
N ASN A 114 10.47 9.31 -2.32
CA ASN A 114 10.78 8.66 -3.59
C ASN A 114 11.91 7.65 -3.44
N LYS A 115 13.00 8.00 -2.75
CA LYS A 115 14.09 7.05 -2.46
C LYS A 115 13.61 5.85 -1.66
N PHE A 116 12.75 6.07 -0.68
CA PHE A 116 12.19 5.01 0.13
C PHE A 116 11.27 4.09 -0.68
N VAL A 117 10.41 4.64 -1.54
CA VAL A 117 9.57 3.87 -2.48
C VAL A 117 10.43 3.02 -3.42
N HIS A 118 11.49 3.60 -4.00
CA HIS A 118 12.43 2.86 -4.83
C HIS A 118 13.05 1.68 -4.09
N GLN A 119 13.47 1.86 -2.84
CA GLN A 119 14.05 0.80 -2.03
C GLN A 119 13.05 -0.33 -1.76
N LEU A 120 11.82 -0.01 -1.35
CA LEU A 120 10.77 -0.99 -1.10
C LEU A 120 10.45 -1.84 -2.33
N VAL A 121 10.36 -1.20 -3.49
CA VAL A 121 10.09 -1.91 -4.74
C VAL A 121 11.28 -2.76 -5.17
N GLU A 122 12.52 -2.28 -4.98
CA GLU A 122 13.71 -3.06 -5.29
C GLU A 122 13.82 -4.30 -4.40
N ASP A 123 13.49 -4.19 -3.12
CA ASP A 123 13.41 -5.34 -2.22
C ASP A 123 12.39 -6.37 -2.73
N GLY A 124 11.25 -5.92 -3.24
CA GLY A 124 10.26 -6.77 -3.91
C GLY A 124 10.82 -7.45 -5.17
N ARG A 125 11.55 -6.71 -6.02
CA ARG A 125 12.21 -7.28 -7.21
C ARG A 125 13.26 -8.31 -6.84
N VAL A 126 14.03 -8.07 -5.78
CA VAL A 126 15.00 -9.04 -5.25
C VAL A 126 14.31 -10.31 -4.79
N ALA A 127 13.20 -10.18 -4.05
CA ALA A 127 12.41 -11.34 -3.63
C ALA A 127 11.90 -12.16 -4.82
N VAL A 128 11.33 -11.52 -5.83
CA VAL A 128 10.86 -12.19 -7.07
C VAL A 128 12.02 -12.89 -7.78
N ARG A 129 13.19 -12.24 -7.92
CA ARG A 129 14.38 -12.85 -8.53
C ARG A 129 14.89 -14.05 -7.74
N ASN A 130 14.81 -14.02 -6.42
CA ASN A 130 15.19 -15.16 -5.58
C ASN A 130 14.24 -16.34 -5.79
N VAL A 131 12.92 -16.10 -5.79
CA VAL A 131 11.92 -17.15 -6.07
C VAL A 131 12.14 -17.76 -7.45
N ARG A 132 12.46 -16.95 -8.49
CA ARG A 132 12.81 -17.47 -9.81
C ARG A 132 14.00 -18.40 -9.74
N ARG A 133 15.07 -18.01 -9.05
CA ARG A 133 16.30 -18.82 -8.91
C ARG A 133 16.00 -20.15 -8.24
N ASP A 134 15.22 -20.13 -7.17
CA ASP A 134 14.80 -21.33 -6.46
C ASP A 134 13.99 -22.26 -7.36
N GLY A 135 13.03 -21.71 -8.12
CA GLY A 135 12.19 -22.48 -9.05
C GLY A 135 13.01 -23.15 -10.15
N ILE A 136 13.95 -22.44 -10.77
CA ILE A 136 14.86 -23.00 -11.78
C ILE A 136 15.74 -24.10 -11.16
N HIS A 137 16.25 -23.88 -9.95
CA HIS A 137 17.04 -24.88 -9.24
C HIS A 137 16.25 -26.19 -9.04
N ASN A 138 15.02 -26.07 -8.55
CA ASN A 138 14.14 -27.23 -8.33
C ASN A 138 13.81 -27.97 -9.65
N LEU A 139 13.67 -27.27 -10.77
CA LEU A 139 13.50 -27.90 -12.09
C LEU A 139 14.75 -28.69 -12.52
N HIS A 140 15.94 -28.13 -12.32
CA HIS A 140 17.19 -28.84 -12.63
C HIS A 140 17.44 -30.06 -11.75
N ASP A 141 17.00 -30.04 -10.50
CA ASP A 141 17.11 -31.21 -9.63
C ASP A 141 16.22 -32.34 -10.12
N LEU A 142 14.98 -32.04 -10.58
CA LEU A 142 14.13 -33.06 -11.23
C LEU A 142 14.76 -33.65 -12.50
N GLN A 143 15.53 -32.86 -13.26
CA GLN A 143 16.26 -33.34 -14.42
C GLN A 143 17.39 -34.30 -14.02
N LYS A 144 18.18 -33.96 -13.01
CA LYS A 144 19.28 -34.81 -12.51
C LYS A 144 18.78 -36.16 -11.99
N ASP A 145 17.61 -36.16 -11.36
CA ASP A 145 16.94 -37.39 -10.87
C ASP A 145 16.39 -38.24 -12.02
N GLY A 146 16.53 -37.83 -13.27
CA GLY A 146 16.11 -38.55 -14.46
C GLY A 146 14.59 -38.61 -14.69
N HIS A 147 13.83 -37.76 -13.99
CA HIS A 147 12.37 -37.78 -14.06
C HIS A 147 11.80 -36.95 -15.23
N VAL A 148 12.60 -36.03 -15.81
CA VAL A 148 12.13 -35.08 -16.84
C VAL A 148 13.20 -34.86 -17.89
N SER A 149 12.80 -34.75 -19.18
CA SER A 149 13.69 -34.45 -20.29
C SER A 149 14.14 -32.98 -20.30
N GLU A 150 15.28 -32.69 -20.92
CA GLU A 150 15.86 -31.35 -21.04
C GLU A 150 14.91 -30.36 -21.73
N ASP A 151 14.19 -30.79 -22.76
CA ASP A 151 13.27 -29.90 -23.49
C ASP A 151 12.10 -29.45 -22.61
N ILE A 152 11.55 -30.34 -21.79
CA ILE A 152 10.49 -30.00 -20.83
C ILE A 152 11.02 -29.03 -19.78
N ILE A 153 12.25 -29.17 -19.33
CA ILE A 153 12.84 -28.21 -18.38
C ILE A 153 12.96 -26.83 -19.00
N LYS A 154 13.48 -26.72 -20.24
CA LYS A 154 13.60 -25.42 -20.95
C LYS A 154 12.26 -24.73 -21.14
N ASP A 155 11.21 -25.47 -21.50
CA ASP A 155 9.87 -24.89 -21.64
C ASP A 155 9.35 -24.34 -20.31
N ASN A 156 9.59 -25.04 -19.22
CA ASN A 156 9.17 -24.61 -17.88
C ASN A 156 10.03 -23.47 -17.32
N GLU A 157 11.31 -23.38 -17.66
CA GLU A 157 12.14 -22.21 -17.37
C GLU A 157 11.59 -20.96 -18.06
N GLN A 158 11.15 -21.08 -19.32
CA GLN A 158 10.53 -19.97 -20.04
C GLN A 158 9.21 -19.55 -19.36
N GLU A 159 8.43 -20.49 -18.85
CA GLU A 159 7.19 -20.19 -18.12
C GLU A 159 7.49 -19.49 -16.81
N ILE A 160 8.48 -19.93 -16.02
CA ILE A 160 8.96 -19.22 -14.83
C ILE A 160 9.42 -17.81 -15.18
N GLN A 161 10.11 -17.63 -16.32
CA GLN A 161 10.54 -16.31 -16.76
C GLN A 161 9.36 -15.40 -17.08
N LYS A 162 8.33 -15.88 -17.75
CA LYS A 162 7.10 -15.11 -18.01
C LYS A 162 6.40 -14.67 -16.71
N ILE A 163 6.27 -15.60 -15.75
CA ILE A 163 5.69 -15.28 -14.42
C ILE A 163 6.54 -14.21 -13.73
N THR A 164 7.86 -14.31 -13.83
CA THR A 164 8.79 -13.33 -13.26
C THR A 164 8.57 -11.94 -13.88
N ASP A 165 8.53 -11.86 -15.20
CA ASP A 165 8.37 -10.60 -15.92
C ASP A 165 7.05 -9.92 -15.60
N GLN A 166 5.96 -10.68 -15.53
CA GLN A 166 4.65 -10.18 -15.13
C GLN A 166 4.65 -9.59 -13.69
N ASN A 167 5.33 -10.25 -12.75
CA ASN A 167 5.40 -9.78 -11.38
C ASN A 167 6.33 -8.55 -11.23
N ILE A 168 7.42 -8.49 -12.00
CA ILE A 168 8.26 -7.29 -12.07
C ILE A 168 7.49 -6.12 -12.68
N GLU A 169 6.67 -6.34 -13.71
CA GLU A 169 5.82 -5.30 -14.29
C GLU A 169 4.78 -4.77 -13.27
N LYS A 170 4.15 -5.66 -12.51
CA LYS A 170 3.26 -5.24 -11.40
C LYS A 170 3.98 -4.34 -10.40
N LEU A 171 5.20 -4.70 -9.99
CA LEU A 171 6.01 -3.90 -9.07
C LEU A 171 6.38 -2.53 -9.67
N ASN A 172 6.72 -2.48 -10.96
CA ASN A 172 7.01 -1.23 -11.65
C ASN A 172 5.78 -0.31 -11.71
N ASN A 173 4.60 -0.87 -11.96
CA ASN A 173 3.34 -0.13 -11.96
C ASN A 173 3.03 0.44 -10.56
N LEU A 174 3.19 -0.36 -9.50
CA LEU A 174 3.03 0.09 -8.12
C LEU A 174 3.99 1.24 -7.78
N GLN A 175 5.24 1.16 -8.24
CA GLN A 175 6.22 2.24 -8.07
C GLN A 175 5.77 3.52 -8.77
N ASN A 176 5.41 3.43 -10.05
CA ASN A 176 4.98 4.57 -10.84
C ASN A 176 3.74 5.26 -10.27
N ASP A 177 2.77 4.48 -9.79
CA ASP A 177 1.56 5.00 -9.19
C ASP A 177 1.88 5.74 -7.88
N LYS A 178 2.79 5.20 -7.07
CA LYS A 178 3.19 5.82 -5.81
C LYS A 178 4.03 7.08 -6.02
N GLU A 179 4.90 7.09 -7.02
CA GLU A 179 5.68 8.28 -7.41
C GLU A 179 4.75 9.41 -7.89
N LYS A 180 3.72 9.08 -8.69
CA LYS A 180 2.71 10.06 -9.09
C LYS A 180 1.97 10.63 -7.89
N GLU A 181 1.55 9.78 -6.94
CA GLU A 181 0.91 10.25 -5.70
C GLU A 181 1.79 11.26 -4.94
N ILE A 182 3.11 11.06 -4.90
CA ILE A 182 4.06 11.95 -4.21
C ILE A 182 4.22 13.27 -4.99
N LEU A 183 4.13 13.25 -6.32
CA LEU A 183 4.33 14.42 -7.18
C LEU A 183 3.07 15.28 -7.36
N GLU A 184 1.88 14.68 -7.37
CA GLU A 184 0.59 15.36 -7.59
C GLU A 184 0.11 16.17 -6.39
N ILE A 185 0.85 16.20 -5.33
CA ILE A 185 0.58 16.92 -4.08
C ILE A 185 1.57 18.10 -3.99
#